data_ed5aa6962625d93970387bcf06922beb
#
_entry.id   ed5aa6962625d93970387bcf06922beb
#
_cell.length_a   1.000
_cell.length_b   1.000
_cell.length_c   1.000
_cell.angle_alpha   90.00
_cell.angle_beta   90.00
_cell.angle_gamma   90.00
#
_symmetry.space_group_name_H-M   'P 1'
#
loop_
_entity.id
_entity.type
_entity.pdbx_description
1 polymer ?
#
loop_
_entity_poly.entity_id
_entity_poly.type
_entity_poly.pdbx_seq_one_letter_code
_entity_poly.pdbx_strand_id
1 'polypeptide(L)'
;MSREILLLVDALAREKNVSKDIVFGALELALASATKKKISQDTNQDEIDVRVSIDRHTGAYETFRRWTVVEDNDHEFPSRQIAMSDAAEHEVEAVVGTIKEEP
;
A
#
# COMPACT_ATOMS: atom_id res chain seq x y z
N MET A 1 19.90 -3.25 -0.81
CA MET A 1 18.63 -3.64 -0.16
C MET A 1 17.86 -4.64 -0.99
N SER A 2 17.71 -4.37 -2.29
CA SER A 2 16.89 -5.23 -3.17
C SER A 2 17.35 -6.69 -3.17
N ARG A 3 18.66 -6.90 -3.27
CA ARG A 3 19.23 -8.24 -3.30
C ARG A 3 19.00 -8.99 -1.99
N GLU A 4 19.10 -8.30 -0.88
CA GLU A 4 18.87 -8.87 0.44
C GLU A 4 17.43 -9.36 0.60
N ILE A 5 16.48 -8.64 0.00
CA ILE A 5 15.07 -9.06 0.01
C ILE A 5 14.92 -10.39 -0.74
N LEU A 6 15.55 -10.53 -1.91
CA LEU A 6 15.47 -11.77 -2.67
C LEU A 6 16.08 -12.95 -1.90
N LEU A 7 17.21 -12.75 -1.25
CA LEU A 7 17.88 -13.77 -0.44
C LEU A 7 17.03 -14.17 0.76
N LEU A 8 16.42 -13.18 1.42
CA LEU A 8 15.54 -13.43 2.56
C LEU A 8 14.31 -14.22 2.15
N VAL A 9 13.68 -13.85 1.02
CA VAL A 9 12.51 -14.56 0.50
C VAL A 9 12.85 -16.00 0.18
N ASP A 10 13.99 -16.25 -0.48
CA ASP A 10 14.47 -17.59 -0.79
C ASP A 10 14.61 -18.44 0.48
N ALA A 11 15.28 -17.89 1.48
CA ALA A 11 15.53 -18.58 2.74
C ALA A 11 14.23 -18.88 3.48
N LEU A 12 13.33 -17.91 3.59
CA LEU A 12 12.06 -18.08 4.29
C LEU A 12 11.12 -19.06 3.58
N ALA A 13 11.04 -18.96 2.25
CA ALA A 13 10.21 -19.88 1.46
C ALA A 13 10.67 -21.33 1.65
N ARG A 14 11.97 -21.55 1.66
CA ARG A 14 12.57 -22.85 1.85
C ARG A 14 12.34 -23.36 3.27
N GLU A 15 12.60 -22.52 4.27
CA GLU A 15 12.44 -22.88 5.68
C GLU A 15 10.99 -23.20 6.04
N LYS A 16 10.05 -22.42 5.53
CA LYS A 16 8.63 -22.59 5.83
C LYS A 16 7.90 -23.50 4.86
N ASN A 17 8.57 -23.96 3.82
CA ASN A 17 8.00 -24.80 2.77
C ASN A 17 6.75 -24.17 2.15
N VAL A 18 6.84 -22.90 1.79
CA VAL A 18 5.78 -22.15 1.12
C VAL A 18 6.33 -21.52 -0.15
N SER A 19 5.43 -21.07 -1.04
CA SER A 19 5.85 -20.41 -2.27
C SER A 19 6.51 -19.07 -1.99
N LYS A 20 7.40 -18.65 -2.89
CA LYS A 20 8.02 -17.32 -2.79
C LYS A 20 6.97 -16.21 -2.86
N ASP A 21 5.93 -16.37 -3.66
CA ASP A 21 4.85 -15.38 -3.76
C ASP A 21 4.17 -15.13 -2.42
N ILE A 22 3.95 -16.17 -1.63
CA ILE A 22 3.37 -16.02 -0.29
C ILE A 22 4.31 -15.19 0.59
N VAL A 23 5.61 -15.44 0.53
CA VAL A 23 6.59 -14.68 1.32
C VAL A 23 6.66 -13.23 0.84
N PHE A 24 6.69 -12.99 -0.47
CA PHE A 24 6.67 -11.62 -1.01
C PHE A 24 5.42 -10.87 -0.53
N GLY A 25 4.25 -11.51 -0.61
CA GLY A 25 3.00 -10.90 -0.14
C GLY A 25 3.04 -10.53 1.33
N ALA A 26 3.58 -11.41 2.16
CA ALA A 26 3.72 -11.14 3.59
C ALA A 26 4.67 -9.96 3.86
N LEU A 27 5.79 -9.89 3.12
CA LEU A 27 6.73 -8.78 3.25
C LEU A 27 6.11 -7.46 2.78
N GLU A 28 5.33 -7.49 1.70
CA GLU A 28 4.62 -6.29 1.21
C GLU A 28 3.68 -5.75 2.28
N LEU A 29 2.93 -6.63 2.95
CA LEU A 29 2.03 -6.22 4.03
C LEU A 29 2.80 -5.68 5.23
N ALA A 30 3.91 -6.29 5.61
CA ALA A 30 4.72 -5.83 6.73
C ALA A 30 5.34 -4.47 6.43
N LEU A 31 5.86 -4.27 5.22
CA LEU A 31 6.43 -3.00 4.79
C LEU A 31 5.35 -1.91 4.71
N ALA A 32 4.16 -2.26 4.23
CA ALA A 32 3.04 -1.32 4.18
C ALA A 32 2.65 -0.87 5.59
N SER A 33 2.59 -1.80 6.53
CA SER A 33 2.27 -1.49 7.94
C SER A 33 3.30 -0.54 8.56
N ALA A 34 4.59 -0.81 8.33
CA ALA A 34 5.67 0.05 8.84
C ALA A 34 5.63 1.43 8.19
N THR A 35 5.35 1.50 6.88
CA THR A 35 5.26 2.75 6.14
C THR A 35 4.09 3.60 6.62
N LYS A 36 2.93 2.99 6.85
CA LYS A 36 1.77 3.69 7.42
C LYS A 36 2.11 4.34 8.75
N LYS A 37 2.78 3.59 9.61
CA LYS A 37 3.17 4.08 10.93
C LYS A 37 4.11 5.27 10.82
N LYS A 38 5.10 5.19 9.94
CA LYS A 38 6.06 6.27 9.72
C LYS A 38 5.38 7.51 9.16
N ILE A 39 4.55 7.38 8.14
CA ILE A 39 3.84 8.51 7.54
C ILE A 39 2.90 9.15 8.56
N SER A 40 2.20 8.34 9.33
CA SER A 40 1.30 8.82 10.39
C SER A 40 2.05 9.67 11.41
N GLN A 41 3.23 9.23 11.83
CA GLN A 41 4.08 9.97 12.77
C GLN A 41 4.60 11.28 12.16
N ASP A 42 5.09 11.22 10.90
CA ASP A 42 5.70 12.38 10.25
C ASP A 42 4.68 13.45 9.87
N THR A 43 3.45 13.07 9.51
CA THR A 43 2.42 13.98 9.04
C THR A 43 1.33 14.28 10.06
N ASN A 44 1.35 13.58 11.19
CA ASN A 44 0.31 13.64 12.22
C ASN A 44 -1.09 13.34 11.65
N GLN A 45 -1.16 12.43 10.70
CA GLN A 45 -2.41 11.95 10.11
C GLN A 45 -2.67 10.52 10.52
N ASP A 46 -3.92 10.19 10.82
CA ASP A 46 -4.33 8.83 11.14
C ASP A 46 -5.05 8.21 9.94
N GLU A 47 -5.24 6.89 9.97
CA GLU A 47 -6.04 6.16 8.99
C GLU A 47 -5.51 6.26 7.56
N ILE A 48 -4.20 6.27 7.40
CA ILE A 48 -3.53 6.30 6.09
C ILE A 48 -3.62 4.91 5.46
N ASP A 49 -3.83 4.85 4.15
CA ASP A 49 -3.77 3.61 3.38
C ASP A 49 -2.52 3.61 2.49
N VAL A 50 -1.77 2.52 2.52
CA VAL A 50 -0.51 2.36 1.79
C VAL A 50 -0.47 0.99 1.14
N ARG A 51 0.05 0.94 -0.08
CA ARG A 51 0.37 -0.31 -0.76
C ARG A 51 1.87 -0.36 -1.04
N VAL A 52 2.46 -1.53 -0.82
CA VAL A 52 3.86 -1.80 -1.18
C VAL A 52 3.88 -2.89 -2.24
N SER A 53 4.68 -2.68 -3.27
CA SER A 53 4.88 -3.66 -4.34
C SER A 53 6.37 -3.99 -4.45
N ILE A 54 6.71 -5.27 -4.36
CA ILE A 54 8.09 -5.75 -4.49
C ILE A 54 8.24 -6.42 -5.85
N ASP A 55 9.24 -5.99 -6.63
CA ASP A 55 9.58 -6.66 -7.88
C ASP A 55 10.17 -8.04 -7.57
N ARG A 56 9.53 -9.09 -8.10
CA ARG A 56 9.91 -10.48 -7.80
C ARG A 56 11.27 -10.87 -8.40
N HIS A 57 11.74 -10.13 -9.38
CA HIS A 57 13.01 -10.41 -10.07
C HIS A 57 14.19 -9.64 -9.46
N THR A 58 13.96 -8.39 -9.08
CA THR A 58 15.04 -7.52 -8.60
C THR A 58 15.05 -7.32 -7.10
N GLY A 59 13.91 -7.52 -6.43
CA GLY A 59 13.74 -7.23 -5.01
C GLY A 59 13.54 -5.75 -4.70
N ALA A 60 13.55 -4.89 -5.72
CA ALA A 60 13.25 -3.47 -5.54
C ALA A 60 11.78 -3.30 -5.16
N TYR A 61 11.48 -2.34 -4.31
CA TYR A 61 10.10 -2.11 -3.95
C TYR A 61 9.71 -0.64 -4.06
N GLU A 62 8.41 -0.43 -4.27
CA GLU A 62 7.81 0.89 -4.35
C GLU A 62 6.67 0.97 -3.34
N THR A 63 6.46 2.16 -2.78
CA THR A 63 5.38 2.42 -1.84
C THR A 63 4.42 3.42 -2.46
N PHE A 64 3.11 3.21 -2.24
CA PHE A 64 2.06 4.07 -2.78
C PHE A 64 1.09 4.41 -1.66
N ARG A 65 0.77 5.70 -1.52
CA ARG A 65 -0.39 6.10 -0.72
C ARG A 65 -1.63 5.91 -1.56
N ARG A 66 -2.71 5.53 -0.90
CA ARG A 66 -3.97 5.19 -1.58
C ARG A 66 -5.13 5.97 -0.99
N TRP A 67 -6.04 6.35 -1.87
CA TRP A 67 -7.33 6.93 -1.50
C TRP A 67 -8.40 6.19 -2.24
N THR A 68 -9.48 5.83 -1.54
CA THR A 68 -10.62 5.15 -2.13
C THR A 68 -11.79 6.12 -2.25
N VAL A 69 -12.43 6.16 -3.41
CA VAL A 69 -13.63 6.96 -3.61
C VAL A 69 -14.79 6.32 -2.85
N VAL A 70 -15.45 7.11 -2.04
CA VAL A 70 -16.60 6.66 -1.24
C VAL A 70 -17.77 7.61 -1.48
N GLU A 71 -18.99 7.19 -1.10
CA GLU A 71 -20.13 8.07 -1.11
C GLU A 71 -19.89 9.22 -0.13
N ASP A 72 -20.44 10.39 -0.43
CA ASP A 72 -20.21 11.59 0.39
C ASP A 72 -20.59 11.36 1.86
N ASN A 73 -21.66 10.61 2.11
CA ASN A 73 -22.11 10.28 3.46
C ASN A 73 -21.14 9.38 4.22
N ASP A 74 -20.32 8.63 3.50
CA ASP A 74 -19.36 7.67 4.09
C ASP A 74 -17.95 8.24 4.19
N HIS A 75 -17.75 9.51 3.82
CA HIS A 75 -16.45 10.16 3.87
C HIS A 75 -16.11 10.52 5.30
N GLU A 76 -15.27 9.72 5.92
CA GLU A 76 -14.82 9.88 7.32
C GLU A 76 -13.33 10.18 7.43
N PHE A 77 -12.52 9.58 6.55
CA PHE A 77 -11.07 9.61 6.67
C PHE A 77 -10.42 10.25 5.45
N PRO A 78 -10.22 11.59 5.43
CA PRO A 78 -9.64 12.28 4.27
C PRO A 78 -8.24 11.77 3.90
N SER A 79 -7.53 11.17 4.85
CA SER A 79 -6.19 10.64 4.59
C SER A 79 -6.18 9.38 3.72
N ARG A 80 -7.33 8.71 3.52
CA ARG A 80 -7.46 7.53 2.68
C ARG A 80 -8.76 7.44 1.89
N GLN A 81 -9.57 8.49 1.91
CA GLN A 81 -10.86 8.52 1.22
C GLN A 81 -11.04 9.82 0.44
N ILE A 82 -11.74 9.71 -0.68
CA ILE A 82 -12.16 10.85 -1.49
C ILE A 82 -13.67 10.76 -1.62
N ALA A 83 -14.38 11.82 -1.25
CA ALA A 83 -15.81 11.90 -1.45
C ALA A 83 -16.11 11.88 -2.96
N MET A 84 -17.13 11.16 -3.38
CA MET A 84 -17.48 11.03 -4.79
C MET A 84 -17.70 12.40 -5.46
N SER A 85 -18.25 13.37 -4.74
CA SER A 85 -18.45 14.74 -5.24
C SER A 85 -17.14 15.48 -5.50
N ASP A 86 -16.03 15.05 -4.88
CA ASP A 86 -14.70 15.66 -5.05
C ASP A 86 -13.81 14.90 -6.02
N ALA A 87 -14.29 13.82 -6.63
CA ALA A 87 -13.48 12.94 -7.46
C ALA A 87 -12.82 13.67 -8.62
N ALA A 88 -13.53 14.59 -9.27
CA ALA A 88 -13.00 15.34 -10.41
C ALA A 88 -11.79 16.21 -10.00
N GLU A 89 -11.82 16.80 -8.81
CA GLU A 89 -10.70 17.62 -8.29
C GLU A 89 -9.45 16.78 -8.05
N HIS A 90 -9.62 15.49 -7.80
CA HIS A 90 -8.54 14.55 -7.56
C HIS A 90 -8.17 13.73 -8.80
N GLU A 91 -8.76 14.08 -9.96
CA GLU A 91 -8.47 13.42 -11.24
C GLU A 91 -8.76 11.92 -11.23
N VAL A 92 -9.82 11.50 -10.54
CA VAL A 92 -10.26 10.11 -10.50
C VAL A 92 -11.74 10.01 -10.91
N GLU A 93 -12.14 8.80 -11.29
CA GLU A 93 -13.54 8.55 -11.66
C GLU A 93 -14.44 8.67 -10.43
N ALA A 94 -15.62 9.27 -10.62
CA ALA A 94 -16.61 9.42 -9.56
C ALA A 94 -17.43 8.13 -9.39
N VAL A 95 -16.73 7.03 -9.14
CA VAL A 95 -17.32 5.70 -8.94
C VAL A 95 -16.81 5.17 -7.61
N VAL A 96 -17.73 4.80 -6.73
CA VAL A 96 -17.39 4.22 -5.42
C VAL A 96 -16.48 3.00 -5.62
N GLY A 97 -15.39 2.95 -4.88
CA GLY A 97 -14.40 1.88 -4.98
C GLY A 97 -13.21 2.19 -5.89
N THR A 98 -13.27 3.26 -6.69
CA THR A 98 -12.14 3.70 -7.49
C THR A 98 -10.99 4.09 -6.57
N ILE A 99 -9.77 3.71 -6.94
CA ILE A 99 -8.59 3.94 -6.10
C ILE A 99 -7.65 4.91 -6.80
N LYS A 100 -7.23 5.95 -6.06
CA LYS A 100 -6.15 6.84 -6.47
C LYS A 100 -4.88 6.41 -5.74
N GLU A 101 -3.76 6.30 -6.46
CA GLU A 101 -2.47 5.98 -5.85
C GLU A 101 -1.44 7.06 -6.18
N GLU A 102 -0.60 7.39 -5.20
CA GLU A 102 0.54 8.30 -5.37
C GLU A 102 1.79 7.65 -4.78
N PRO A 103 2.92 7.70 -5.51
CA PRO A 103 4.19 7.13 -5.04
C PRO A 103 4.72 7.79 -3.77
#